data_bb41aaf0c5d9fbea96f060c5c7bf2f26
#
_entry.id   bb41aaf0c5d9fbea96f060c5c7bf2f26
#
_cell.length_a   1.000
_cell.length_b   1.000
_cell.length_c   1.000
_cell.angle_alpha   90.00
_cell.angle_beta   90.00
_cell.angle_gamma   90.00
#
_symmetry.space_group_name_H-M   'P 1'
#
loop_
_entity.id
_entity.type
_entity.pdbx_description
1 polymer ?
#
loop_
_entity_poly.entity_id
_entity_poly.type
_entity_poly.pdbx_seq_one_letter_code
_entity_poly.pdbx_strand_id
1 'polypeptide(L)'
;MAIDVNVQKTLGNFFLDLSFSSAGGVVGLLGASGCGKSKTLQCIAGIETPDRGFVGVDGKVLFDSEKKIDVPVQERRVGYLFQDYALFPNMTVEENIFHSIRENCNKAEKGKIVGSMVKRLRLTGLERQKPGQLSGGQQQRVALARILVNEPDVLLLDEPFSALDSYLKEKVMIEISETLARFRKDVVLVTHSRDEAYQLCDSLAILSAGRLEVFGRTKDVFAAPRTKAAAALTGCKNIIAAAKAGDHEVNVPGWGVTFRTEEAVGDDLCAVGVRAHAFKIDEERNAFNLRIVEEIEQPFEWVLKFRYSDQQEGTQHIWWRFAKDRRPAALPERLG
;
A
#
# COMPACT_ATOMS: atom_id res chain seq x y z
N MET A 1 11.37 18.76 1.07
CA MET A 1 11.75 17.43 1.56
C MET A 1 11.47 16.48 0.43
N ALA A 2 12.35 15.58 0.14
CA ALA A 2 12.16 14.61 -0.92
C ALA A 2 12.87 13.31 -0.56
N ILE A 3 12.24 12.19 -0.83
CA ILE A 3 12.88 10.89 -0.84
C ILE A 3 13.15 10.49 -2.29
N ASP A 4 14.37 10.09 -2.59
CA ASP A 4 14.80 9.65 -3.91
C ASP A 4 15.47 8.28 -3.77
N VAL A 5 14.91 7.28 -4.42
CA VAL A 5 15.32 5.89 -4.32
C VAL A 5 15.49 5.31 -5.71
N ASN A 6 16.68 4.85 -6.01
CA ASN A 6 16.98 4.07 -7.21
C ASN A 6 17.90 2.93 -6.75
N VAL A 7 17.38 1.72 -6.63
CA VAL A 7 18.11 0.60 -6.06
C VAL A 7 17.97 -0.66 -6.89
N GLN A 8 19.12 -1.33 -7.07
CA GLN A 8 19.21 -2.66 -7.64
C GLN A 8 19.86 -3.61 -6.64
N LYS A 9 19.21 -4.77 -6.41
CA LYS A 9 19.69 -5.78 -5.48
C LYS A 9 19.36 -7.18 -5.95
N THR A 10 20.37 -8.04 -6.00
CA THR A 10 20.21 -9.47 -6.28
C THR A 10 20.13 -10.25 -4.96
N LEU A 11 19.09 -11.06 -4.81
CA LEU A 11 18.83 -11.87 -3.62
C LEU A 11 18.55 -13.32 -4.05
N GLY A 12 19.61 -14.10 -4.26
CA GLY A 12 19.47 -15.43 -4.85
C GLY A 12 18.87 -15.36 -6.25
N ASN A 13 17.70 -15.96 -6.45
CA ASN A 13 16.98 -15.92 -7.73
C ASN A 13 16.04 -14.70 -7.87
N PHE A 14 15.97 -13.82 -6.87
CA PHE A 14 15.14 -12.62 -6.91
C PHE A 14 15.99 -11.39 -7.22
N PHE A 15 15.53 -10.57 -8.15
CA PHE A 15 16.17 -9.30 -8.52
C PHE A 15 15.22 -8.14 -8.24
N LEU A 16 15.66 -7.25 -7.36
CA LEU A 16 14.99 -5.99 -7.06
C LEU A 16 15.57 -4.91 -7.95
N ASP A 17 14.72 -4.21 -8.69
CA ASP A 17 15.08 -3.10 -9.55
C ASP A 17 13.94 -2.07 -9.54
N LEU A 18 14.12 -1.00 -8.78
CA LEU A 18 13.09 0.02 -8.65
C LEU A 18 13.67 1.42 -8.52
N SER A 19 12.93 2.38 -9.05
CA SER A 19 13.27 3.80 -8.97
C SER A 19 12.00 4.62 -8.76
N PHE A 20 11.98 5.43 -7.70
CA PHE A 20 10.92 6.43 -7.49
C PHE A 20 11.48 7.64 -6.75
N SER A 21 10.83 8.79 -6.96
CA SER A 21 11.13 10.03 -6.24
C SER A 21 9.83 10.69 -5.80
N SER A 22 9.79 11.17 -4.55
CA SER A 22 8.63 11.88 -3.98
C SER A 22 9.04 13.21 -3.41
N ALA A 23 8.22 14.22 -3.62
CA ALA A 23 8.45 15.58 -3.10
C ALA A 23 8.02 15.75 -1.63
N GLY A 24 7.64 14.68 -0.95
CA GLY A 24 7.21 14.67 0.45
C GLY A 24 5.89 13.95 0.68
N GLY A 25 5.52 13.79 1.96
CA GLY A 25 4.30 13.09 2.38
C GLY A 25 4.49 11.59 2.58
N VAL A 26 3.40 10.84 2.49
CA VAL A 26 3.39 9.39 2.68
C VAL A 26 3.45 8.69 1.33
N VAL A 27 4.53 7.96 1.08
CA VAL A 27 4.71 7.10 -0.10
C VAL A 27 4.33 5.67 0.27
N GLY A 28 3.32 5.12 -0.37
CA GLY A 28 2.93 3.72 -0.24
C GLY A 28 3.71 2.81 -1.19
N LEU A 29 4.22 1.70 -0.70
CA LEU A 29 4.70 0.58 -1.53
C LEU A 29 3.67 -0.54 -1.46
N LEU A 30 2.88 -0.73 -2.52
CA LEU A 30 1.83 -1.74 -2.61
C LEU A 30 2.26 -2.88 -3.56
N GLY A 31 2.04 -4.12 -3.13
CA GLY A 31 2.36 -5.29 -3.95
C GLY A 31 2.09 -6.59 -3.21
N ALA A 32 2.12 -7.70 -3.94
CA ALA A 32 1.98 -9.04 -3.37
C ALA A 32 3.12 -9.37 -2.39
N SER A 33 2.91 -10.37 -1.54
CA SER A 33 3.98 -10.88 -0.66
C SER A 33 5.16 -11.36 -1.50
N GLY A 34 6.39 -11.06 -1.05
CA GLY A 34 7.61 -11.45 -1.75
C GLY A 34 8.00 -10.56 -2.95
N CYS A 35 7.26 -9.50 -3.31
CA CYS A 35 7.60 -8.65 -4.45
C CYS A 35 8.74 -7.63 -4.18
N GLY A 36 9.33 -7.62 -2.98
CA GLY A 36 10.51 -6.77 -2.66
C GLY A 36 10.24 -5.54 -1.79
N LYS A 37 9.01 -5.29 -1.31
CA LYS A 37 8.66 -4.10 -0.51
C LYS A 37 9.52 -3.90 0.73
N SER A 38 9.58 -4.90 1.62
CA SER A 38 10.40 -4.83 2.84
C SER A 38 11.89 -4.73 2.52
N LYS A 39 12.36 -5.38 1.45
CA LYS A 39 13.75 -5.24 0.99
C LYS A 39 14.06 -3.81 0.54
N THR A 40 13.14 -3.14 -0.10
CA THR A 40 13.27 -1.72 -0.44
C THR A 40 13.43 -0.87 0.82
N LEU A 41 12.59 -1.07 1.85
CA LEU A 41 12.74 -0.37 3.11
C LEU A 41 14.09 -0.66 3.77
N GLN A 42 14.52 -1.93 3.77
CA GLN A 42 15.82 -2.33 4.32
C GLN A 42 16.99 -1.66 3.59
N CYS A 43 16.92 -1.49 2.26
CA CYS A 43 17.90 -0.74 1.48
C CYS A 43 17.92 0.75 1.89
N ILE A 44 16.77 1.39 2.05
CA ILE A 44 16.70 2.79 2.51
C ILE A 44 17.27 2.94 3.91
N ALA A 45 16.96 2.01 4.80
CA ALA A 45 17.46 2.01 6.18
C ALA A 45 18.96 1.70 6.30
N GLY A 46 19.57 1.06 5.29
CA GLY A 46 20.95 0.57 5.31
C GLY A 46 21.12 -0.77 6.04
N ILE A 47 20.02 -1.46 6.33
CA ILE A 47 20.03 -2.84 6.86
C ILE A 47 20.46 -3.81 5.77
N GLU A 48 20.08 -3.52 4.54
CA GLU A 48 20.51 -4.22 3.32
C GLU A 48 21.26 -3.23 2.42
N THR A 49 22.47 -3.56 1.98
CA THR A 49 23.23 -2.70 1.06
C THR A 49 22.82 -3.03 -0.38
N PRO A 50 22.33 -2.07 -1.18
CA PRO A 50 22.06 -2.28 -2.60
C PRO A 50 23.34 -2.66 -3.36
N ASP A 51 23.20 -3.46 -4.43
CA ASP A 51 24.34 -3.77 -5.31
C ASP A 51 24.72 -2.57 -6.17
N ARG A 52 23.70 -1.78 -6.58
CA ARG A 52 23.87 -0.53 -7.35
C ARG A 52 22.74 0.44 -7.02
N GLY A 53 23.01 1.73 -7.28
CA GLY A 53 22.00 2.76 -7.27
C GLY A 53 22.24 3.89 -6.29
N PHE A 54 21.18 4.51 -5.84
CA PHE A 54 21.18 5.73 -5.05
C PHE A 54 20.02 5.75 -4.04
N VAL A 55 20.29 6.24 -2.84
CA VAL A 55 19.27 6.55 -1.82
C VAL A 55 19.54 7.93 -1.26
N GLY A 56 18.60 8.84 -1.43
CA GLY A 56 18.63 10.20 -0.88
C GLY A 56 17.39 10.49 -0.04
N VAL A 57 17.57 11.18 1.08
CA VAL A 57 16.50 11.65 1.96
C VAL A 57 16.77 13.09 2.35
N ASP A 58 15.83 13.99 2.07
CA ASP A 58 15.90 15.43 2.40
C ASP A 58 17.22 16.09 1.97
N GLY A 59 17.67 15.76 0.74
CA GLY A 59 18.92 16.26 0.15
C GLY A 59 20.19 15.62 0.68
N LYS A 60 20.10 14.70 1.65
CA LYS A 60 21.25 13.92 2.14
C LYS A 60 21.37 12.63 1.36
N VAL A 61 22.55 12.33 0.85
CA VAL A 61 22.88 11.06 0.21
C VAL A 61 23.17 10.03 1.30
N LEU A 62 22.33 8.97 1.35
CA LEU A 62 22.51 7.85 2.29
C LEU A 62 23.27 6.69 1.66
N PHE A 63 23.09 6.48 0.36
CA PHE A 63 23.79 5.48 -0.44
C PHE A 63 24.00 6.00 -1.86
N ASP A 64 25.18 5.78 -2.43
CA ASP A 64 25.50 6.08 -3.81
C ASP A 64 26.63 5.13 -4.28
N SER A 65 26.29 4.17 -5.12
CA SER A 65 27.23 3.15 -5.59
C SER A 65 28.35 3.73 -6.47
N GLU A 66 28.08 4.82 -7.21
CA GLU A 66 29.08 5.45 -8.09
C GLU A 66 30.10 6.26 -7.28
N LYS A 67 29.60 7.00 -6.26
CA LYS A 67 30.45 7.79 -5.35
C LYS A 67 31.03 7.00 -4.19
N LYS A 68 30.68 5.70 -4.10
CA LYS A 68 31.09 4.83 -2.97
C LYS A 68 30.68 5.38 -1.60
N ILE A 69 29.48 5.96 -1.52
CA ILE A 69 28.87 6.43 -0.29
C ILE A 69 27.96 5.33 0.25
N ASP A 70 28.19 4.91 1.47
CA ASP A 70 27.29 4.01 2.23
C ASP A 70 27.28 4.46 3.68
N VAL A 71 26.29 5.29 4.05
CA VAL A 71 26.14 5.83 5.39
C VAL A 71 25.71 4.70 6.34
N PRO A 72 26.43 4.46 7.46
CA PRO A 72 26.05 3.45 8.43
C PRO A 72 24.62 3.65 8.97
N VAL A 73 23.91 2.56 9.27
CA VAL A 73 22.51 2.59 9.76
C VAL A 73 22.33 3.58 10.92
N GLN A 74 23.26 3.62 11.86
CA GLN A 74 23.20 4.46 13.06
C GLN A 74 23.23 5.96 12.74
N GLU A 75 23.79 6.34 11.58
CA GLU A 75 23.98 7.74 11.15
C GLU A 75 22.89 8.20 10.18
N ARG A 76 22.12 7.26 9.59
CA ARG A 76 21.07 7.60 8.60
C ARG A 76 19.90 8.37 9.17
N ARG A 77 19.71 8.42 10.49
CA ARG A 77 18.56 9.06 11.15
C ARG A 77 17.20 8.58 10.60
N VAL A 78 17.12 7.31 10.27
CA VAL A 78 15.91 6.63 9.79
C VAL A 78 15.17 6.02 10.97
N GLY A 79 13.86 6.24 11.01
CA GLY A 79 12.97 5.53 11.93
C GLY A 79 12.37 4.31 11.23
N TYR A 80 12.62 3.10 11.70
CA TYR A 80 12.12 1.86 11.11
C TYR A 80 11.16 1.16 12.07
N LEU A 81 9.90 0.98 11.65
CA LEU A 81 8.92 0.15 12.33
C LEU A 81 8.88 -1.22 11.67
N PHE A 82 9.35 -2.23 12.39
CA PHE A 82 9.30 -3.62 11.96
C PHE A 82 7.89 -4.21 12.09
N GLN A 83 7.59 -5.23 11.31
CA GLN A 83 6.29 -5.92 11.30
C GLN A 83 5.94 -6.53 12.67
N ASP A 84 6.93 -7.01 13.42
CA ASP A 84 6.79 -7.58 14.77
C ASP A 84 6.97 -6.54 15.90
N TYR A 85 7.02 -5.24 15.54
CA TYR A 85 7.25 -4.11 16.43
C TYR A 85 8.60 -4.11 17.17
N ALA A 86 9.32 -5.21 17.23
CA ALA A 86 10.62 -5.40 17.87
C ALA A 86 10.73 -4.77 19.28
N LEU A 87 9.67 -4.91 20.10
CA LEU A 87 9.67 -4.41 21.49
C LEU A 87 10.53 -5.29 22.37
N PHE A 88 11.18 -4.68 23.38
CA PHE A 88 11.89 -5.42 24.41
C PHE A 88 10.89 -6.09 25.35
N PRO A 89 10.73 -7.43 25.33
CA PRO A 89 9.61 -8.10 25.98
C PRO A 89 9.66 -8.05 27.51
N ASN A 90 10.85 -7.91 28.06
CA ASN A 90 11.10 -7.87 29.51
C ASN A 90 11.05 -6.46 30.11
N MET A 91 10.99 -5.41 29.27
CA MET A 91 10.94 -4.00 29.67
C MET A 91 9.51 -3.49 29.64
N THR A 92 9.21 -2.58 30.54
CA THR A 92 7.93 -1.85 30.55
C THR A 92 7.82 -0.89 29.37
N VAL A 93 6.64 -0.29 29.14
CA VAL A 93 6.43 0.75 28.12
C VAL A 93 7.41 1.91 28.34
N GLU A 94 7.50 2.40 29.59
CA GLU A 94 8.41 3.50 29.93
C GLU A 94 9.86 3.14 29.64
N GLU A 95 10.32 1.95 30.05
CA GLU A 95 11.68 1.47 29.79
C GLU A 95 11.96 1.27 28.32
N ASN A 96 11.01 0.69 27.54
CA ASN A 96 11.14 0.56 26.10
C ASN A 96 11.41 1.91 25.41
N ILE A 97 10.69 2.95 25.79
CA ILE A 97 10.86 4.30 25.23
C ILE A 97 12.15 4.93 25.74
N PHE A 98 12.44 4.83 27.06
CA PHE A 98 13.58 5.44 27.71
C PHE A 98 14.92 4.97 27.11
N HIS A 99 15.07 3.63 26.93
CA HIS A 99 16.30 3.05 26.40
C HIS A 99 16.50 3.31 24.91
N SER A 100 15.45 3.76 24.20
CA SER A 100 15.57 4.15 22.78
C SER A 100 16.10 5.58 22.60
N ILE A 101 16.10 6.41 23.64
CA ILE A 101 16.60 7.79 23.56
C ILE A 101 18.14 7.78 23.51
N ARG A 102 18.72 8.48 22.53
CA ARG A 102 20.17 8.62 22.37
C ARG A 102 20.85 9.16 23.63
N GLU A 103 22.15 8.84 23.82
CA GLU A 103 22.87 9.06 25.07
C GLU A 103 23.11 10.53 25.49
N ASN A 104 22.91 11.49 24.59
CA ASN A 104 23.20 12.92 24.80
C ASN A 104 22.24 13.65 25.76
N CYS A 105 21.37 12.94 26.46
CA CYS A 105 20.41 13.51 27.42
C CYS A 105 20.65 12.94 28.82
N ASN A 106 20.56 13.79 29.85
CA ASN A 106 20.58 13.33 31.23
C ASN A 106 19.27 12.59 31.62
N LYS A 107 19.29 11.85 32.75
CA LYS A 107 18.14 11.03 33.17
C LYS A 107 16.85 11.82 33.34
N ALA A 108 16.93 13.05 33.83
CA ALA A 108 15.74 13.91 34.02
C ALA A 108 15.15 14.39 32.71
N GLU A 109 15.99 14.74 31.72
CA GLU A 109 15.58 15.10 30.36
C GLU A 109 14.93 13.91 29.66
N LYS A 110 15.55 12.71 29.72
CA LYS A 110 14.94 11.48 29.19
C LYS A 110 13.56 11.23 29.78
N GLY A 111 13.38 11.40 31.10
CA GLY A 111 12.08 11.25 31.75
C GLY A 111 11.03 12.23 31.21
N LYS A 112 11.38 13.49 30.95
CA LYS A 112 10.46 14.47 30.33
C LYS A 112 10.07 14.07 28.89
N ILE A 113 11.04 13.62 28.09
CA ILE A 113 10.81 13.15 26.72
C ILE A 113 9.84 11.95 26.74
N VAL A 114 10.10 10.96 27.60
CA VAL A 114 9.22 9.78 27.77
C VAL A 114 7.81 10.20 28.14
N GLY A 115 7.64 11.05 29.18
CA GLY A 115 6.33 11.52 29.60
C GLY A 115 5.56 12.30 28.51
N SER A 116 6.27 13.09 27.70
CA SER A 116 5.68 13.76 26.55
C SER A 116 5.22 12.76 25.50
N MET A 117 6.04 11.76 25.19
CA MET A 117 5.73 10.74 24.17
C MET A 117 4.58 9.83 24.58
N VAL A 118 4.55 9.42 25.86
CA VAL A 118 3.44 8.65 26.47
C VAL A 118 2.11 9.39 26.28
N LYS A 119 2.08 10.69 26.57
CA LYS A 119 0.87 11.52 26.36
C LYS A 119 0.52 11.64 24.87
N ARG A 120 1.52 11.95 24.03
CA ARG A 120 1.33 12.14 22.58
C ARG A 120 0.74 10.91 21.89
N LEU A 121 1.17 9.71 22.29
CA LEU A 121 0.72 8.44 21.69
C LEU A 121 -0.37 7.73 22.52
N ARG A 122 -1.04 8.44 23.44
CA ARG A 122 -2.17 7.91 24.24
C ARG A 122 -1.81 6.62 24.98
N LEU A 123 -0.62 6.59 25.61
CA LEU A 123 -0.11 5.47 26.40
C LEU A 123 -0.21 5.71 27.92
N THR A 124 -0.86 6.80 28.33
CA THR A 124 -1.08 7.15 29.75
C THR A 124 -1.81 6.04 30.50
N GLY A 125 -1.27 5.63 31.64
CA GLY A 125 -1.78 4.52 32.45
C GLY A 125 -1.22 3.15 32.07
N LEU A 126 -0.40 3.07 31.00
CA LEU A 126 0.23 1.84 30.52
C LEU A 126 1.75 1.79 30.81
N GLU A 127 2.30 2.83 31.44
CA GLU A 127 3.76 3.07 31.58
C GLU A 127 4.51 1.87 32.19
N ARG A 128 3.87 1.20 33.14
CA ARG A 128 4.45 0.05 33.89
C ARG A 128 4.12 -1.31 33.29
N GLN A 129 3.28 -1.36 32.24
CA GLN A 129 2.93 -2.62 31.57
C GLN A 129 4.08 -3.09 30.67
N LYS A 130 4.22 -4.41 30.54
CA LYS A 130 5.13 -5.06 29.58
C LYS A 130 4.41 -5.34 28.27
N PRO A 131 5.14 -5.51 27.13
CA PRO A 131 4.55 -5.78 25.83
C PRO A 131 3.48 -6.89 25.81
N GLY A 132 3.71 -8.00 26.50
CA GLY A 132 2.75 -9.11 26.58
C GLY A 132 1.42 -8.79 27.29
N GLN A 133 1.31 -7.64 27.93
CA GLN A 133 0.09 -7.15 28.61
C GLN A 133 -0.68 -6.12 27.75
N LEU A 134 -0.13 -5.77 26.59
CA LEU A 134 -0.65 -4.74 25.71
C LEU A 134 -1.41 -5.36 24.52
N SER A 135 -2.47 -4.69 24.07
CA SER A 135 -3.07 -5.02 22.77
C SER A 135 -2.10 -4.71 21.61
N GLY A 136 -2.33 -5.33 20.44
CA GLY A 136 -1.49 -5.08 19.26
C GLY A 136 -1.36 -3.60 18.89
N GLY A 137 -2.47 -2.84 18.94
CA GLY A 137 -2.44 -1.39 18.71
C GLY A 137 -1.68 -0.60 19.79
N GLN A 138 -1.68 -1.06 21.04
CA GLN A 138 -0.88 -0.47 22.10
C GLN A 138 0.62 -0.77 21.89
N GLN A 139 0.96 -2.00 21.54
CA GLN A 139 2.34 -2.38 21.19
C GLN A 139 2.88 -1.54 20.04
N GLN A 140 2.08 -1.35 18.99
CA GLN A 140 2.43 -0.52 17.83
C GLN A 140 2.71 0.94 18.25
N ARG A 141 1.87 1.51 19.11
CA ARG A 141 2.08 2.88 19.64
C ARG A 141 3.36 2.99 20.47
N VAL A 142 3.71 1.96 21.25
CA VAL A 142 4.99 1.91 21.97
C VAL A 142 6.15 1.85 20.99
N ALA A 143 6.08 1.05 19.94
CA ALA A 143 7.11 0.97 18.90
C ALA A 143 7.29 2.31 18.17
N LEU A 144 6.20 2.99 17.81
CA LEU A 144 6.27 4.34 17.26
C LEU A 144 6.87 5.34 18.24
N ALA A 145 6.54 5.25 19.53
CA ALA A 145 7.16 6.11 20.55
C ALA A 145 8.68 5.95 20.57
N ARG A 146 9.18 4.72 20.54
CA ARG A 146 10.62 4.40 20.50
C ARG A 146 11.34 5.02 19.31
N ILE A 147 10.67 5.09 18.17
CA ILE A 147 11.22 5.65 16.94
C ILE A 147 11.19 7.19 17.01
N LEU A 148 10.06 7.76 17.37
CA LEU A 148 9.81 9.20 17.30
C LEU A 148 10.58 10.00 18.35
N VAL A 149 11.00 9.40 19.47
CA VAL A 149 11.85 10.07 20.49
C VAL A 149 13.20 10.55 19.94
N ASN A 150 13.65 9.97 18.83
CA ASN A 150 14.92 10.33 18.18
C ASN A 150 14.76 11.28 17.00
N GLU A 151 13.55 11.79 16.76
CA GLU A 151 13.24 12.74 15.69
C GLU A 151 13.84 12.35 14.33
N PRO A 152 13.53 11.17 13.78
CA PRO A 152 14.12 10.69 12.54
C PRO A 152 13.82 11.65 11.37
N ASP A 153 14.68 11.62 10.34
CA ASP A 153 14.50 12.42 9.14
C ASP A 153 13.50 11.77 8.16
N VAL A 154 13.33 10.45 8.22
CA VAL A 154 12.34 9.67 7.48
C VAL A 154 11.77 8.54 8.34
N LEU A 155 10.51 8.19 8.15
CA LEU A 155 9.85 7.09 8.83
C LEU A 155 9.53 5.97 7.83
N LEU A 156 10.00 4.77 8.13
CA LEU A 156 9.77 3.56 7.34
C LEU A 156 8.86 2.62 8.13
N LEU A 157 7.69 2.30 7.57
CA LEU A 157 6.67 1.47 8.21
C LEU A 157 6.50 0.17 7.41
N ASP A 158 6.93 -0.94 7.97
CA ASP A 158 6.85 -2.25 7.31
C ASP A 158 5.62 -3.01 7.79
N GLU A 159 4.57 -3.06 6.97
CA GLU A 159 3.29 -3.70 7.24
C GLU A 159 2.72 -3.40 8.63
N PRO A 160 2.57 -2.13 9.01
CA PRO A 160 2.29 -1.74 10.39
C PRO A 160 0.98 -2.30 10.96
N PHE A 161 0.04 -2.71 10.11
CA PHE A 161 -1.29 -3.18 10.53
C PHE A 161 -1.49 -4.69 10.38
N SER A 162 -0.47 -5.45 9.98
CA SER A 162 -0.59 -6.89 9.67
C SER A 162 -0.93 -7.75 10.88
N ALA A 163 -0.50 -7.33 12.08
CA ALA A 163 -0.73 -8.06 13.33
C ALA A 163 -2.05 -7.68 14.04
N LEU A 164 -2.89 -6.82 13.43
CA LEU A 164 -4.12 -6.35 14.03
C LEU A 164 -5.35 -7.09 13.46
N ASP A 165 -6.31 -7.42 14.34
CA ASP A 165 -7.63 -7.84 13.88
C ASP A 165 -8.38 -6.71 13.17
N SER A 166 -9.38 -7.05 12.35
CA SER A 166 -10.08 -6.09 11.49
C SER A 166 -10.77 -4.97 12.25
N TYR A 167 -11.29 -5.24 13.45
CA TYR A 167 -11.98 -4.23 14.26
C TYR A 167 -11.02 -3.19 14.85
N LEU A 168 -9.88 -3.65 15.39
CA LEU A 168 -8.85 -2.75 15.91
C LEU A 168 -8.13 -1.99 14.82
N LYS A 169 -8.00 -2.58 13.65
CA LYS A 169 -7.27 -2.02 12.50
C LYS A 169 -7.79 -0.65 12.09
N GLU A 170 -9.10 -0.48 11.90
CA GLU A 170 -9.69 0.80 11.51
C GLU A 170 -9.38 1.92 12.52
N LYS A 171 -9.55 1.62 13.80
CA LYS A 171 -9.26 2.58 14.87
C LYS A 171 -7.78 2.97 14.90
N VAL A 172 -6.89 1.98 14.81
CA VAL A 172 -5.44 2.22 14.83
C VAL A 172 -4.98 2.95 13.57
N MET A 173 -5.58 2.69 12.40
CA MET A 173 -5.31 3.44 11.18
C MET A 173 -5.60 4.93 11.32
N ILE A 174 -6.72 5.30 11.93
CA ILE A 174 -7.07 6.71 12.20
C ILE A 174 -6.02 7.34 13.13
N GLU A 175 -5.66 6.67 14.24
CA GLU A 175 -4.67 7.16 15.19
C GLU A 175 -3.27 7.33 14.57
N ILE A 176 -2.87 6.41 13.69
CA ILE A 176 -1.61 6.51 12.96
C ILE A 176 -1.67 7.63 11.93
N SER A 177 -2.76 7.77 11.16
CA SER A 177 -2.94 8.87 10.22
C SER A 177 -2.74 10.23 10.91
N GLU A 178 -3.36 10.44 12.10
CA GLU A 178 -3.15 11.66 12.90
C GLU A 178 -1.67 11.84 13.31
N THR A 179 -0.98 10.75 13.63
CA THR A 179 0.44 10.78 14.02
C THR A 179 1.32 11.13 12.83
N LEU A 180 1.08 10.54 11.66
CA LEU A 180 1.81 10.82 10.43
C LEU A 180 1.57 12.26 9.94
N ALA A 181 0.35 12.76 10.00
CA ALA A 181 0.04 14.16 9.65
C ALA A 181 0.82 15.17 10.52
N ARG A 182 1.13 14.82 11.77
CA ARG A 182 1.94 15.66 12.69
C ARG A 182 3.44 15.47 12.49
N PHE A 183 3.86 14.40 11.85
CA PHE A 183 5.28 14.10 11.66
C PHE A 183 5.97 15.07 10.67
N ARG A 184 5.24 15.56 9.66
CA ARG A 184 5.67 16.60 8.70
C ARG A 184 6.97 16.30 7.94
N LYS A 185 7.42 15.05 7.91
CA LYS A 185 8.57 14.56 7.16
C LYS A 185 8.16 13.37 6.31
N ASP A 186 9.06 12.87 5.49
CA ASP A 186 8.78 11.77 4.58
C ASP A 186 8.48 10.48 5.33
N VAL A 187 7.50 9.76 4.82
CA VAL A 187 7.11 8.43 5.32
C VAL A 187 7.06 7.47 4.14
N VAL A 188 7.66 6.29 4.29
CA VAL A 188 7.46 5.19 3.36
C VAL A 188 6.70 4.07 4.08
N LEU A 189 5.53 3.74 3.58
CA LEU A 189 4.63 2.73 4.13
C LEU A 189 4.57 1.53 3.20
N VAL A 190 4.96 0.37 3.69
CA VAL A 190 4.78 -0.91 2.99
C VAL A 190 3.47 -1.54 3.42
N THR A 191 2.67 -1.97 2.46
CA THR A 191 1.44 -2.71 2.71
C THR A 191 1.08 -3.64 1.55
N HIS A 192 0.28 -4.66 1.84
CA HIS A 192 -0.42 -5.46 0.85
C HIS A 192 -1.92 -5.10 0.77
N SER A 193 -2.39 -4.18 1.62
CA SER A 193 -3.78 -3.73 1.69
C SER A 193 -3.98 -2.47 0.83
N ARG A 194 -4.82 -2.58 -0.19
CA ARG A 194 -5.21 -1.45 -1.04
C ARG A 194 -5.93 -0.34 -0.24
N ASP A 195 -6.69 -0.73 0.80
CA ASP A 195 -7.48 0.21 1.59
C ASP A 195 -6.56 1.06 2.48
N GLU A 196 -5.51 0.46 3.07
CA GLU A 196 -4.46 1.18 3.78
C GLU A 196 -3.71 2.14 2.85
N ALA A 197 -3.29 1.66 1.66
CA ALA A 197 -2.60 2.48 0.68
C ALA A 197 -3.46 3.67 0.24
N TYR A 198 -4.76 3.45 -0.02
CA TYR A 198 -5.68 4.51 -0.46
C TYR A 198 -5.93 5.58 0.61
N GLN A 199 -6.04 5.16 1.88
CA GLN A 199 -6.37 6.06 2.99
C GLN A 199 -5.18 6.82 3.54
N LEU A 200 -3.98 6.22 3.54
CA LEU A 200 -2.82 6.77 4.24
C LEU A 200 -1.76 7.38 3.32
N CYS A 201 -1.73 7.00 2.03
CA CYS A 201 -0.63 7.38 1.16
C CYS A 201 -1.02 8.51 0.19
N ASP A 202 -0.17 9.52 0.08
CA ASP A 202 -0.29 10.61 -0.89
C ASP A 202 0.13 10.13 -2.28
N SER A 203 1.22 9.37 -2.35
CA SER A 203 1.77 8.76 -3.56
C SER A 203 1.88 7.25 -3.40
N LEU A 204 1.75 6.53 -4.50
CA LEU A 204 1.74 5.07 -4.52
C LEU A 204 2.71 4.53 -5.56
N ALA A 205 3.60 3.65 -5.11
CA ALA A 205 4.44 2.79 -5.94
C ALA A 205 3.85 1.38 -5.93
N ILE A 206 3.47 0.87 -7.08
CA ILE A 206 3.01 -0.52 -7.22
C ILE A 206 4.18 -1.37 -7.66
N LEU A 207 4.47 -2.41 -6.87
CA LEU A 207 5.57 -3.33 -7.10
C LEU A 207 5.04 -4.71 -7.53
N SER A 208 5.68 -5.27 -8.54
CA SER A 208 5.45 -6.65 -9.00
C SER A 208 6.78 -7.30 -9.38
N ALA A 209 7.02 -8.51 -8.88
CA ALA A 209 8.21 -9.31 -9.20
C ALA A 209 9.56 -8.53 -9.14
N GLY A 210 9.74 -7.70 -8.11
CA GLY A 210 10.96 -6.93 -7.90
C GLY A 210 11.08 -5.64 -8.70
N ARG A 211 10.05 -5.26 -9.47
CA ARG A 211 10.06 -4.08 -10.33
C ARG A 211 8.95 -3.10 -9.98
N LEU A 212 9.18 -1.84 -10.28
CA LEU A 212 8.17 -0.81 -10.23
C LEU A 212 7.28 -0.88 -11.47
N GLU A 213 5.99 -1.11 -11.26
CA GLU A 213 4.97 -1.13 -12.33
C GLU A 213 4.43 0.27 -12.63
N VAL A 214 4.08 0.99 -11.57
CA VAL A 214 3.48 2.34 -11.63
C VAL A 214 3.89 3.13 -10.40
N PHE A 215 4.18 4.41 -10.59
CA PHE A 215 4.33 5.40 -9.52
C PHE A 215 3.53 6.66 -9.85
N GLY A 216 2.80 7.20 -8.89
CA GLY A 216 2.02 8.42 -9.05
C GLY A 216 1.21 8.78 -7.81
N ARG A 217 0.38 9.82 -7.91
CA ARG A 217 -0.57 10.16 -6.84
C ARG A 217 -1.52 8.99 -6.61
N THR A 218 -1.76 8.66 -5.36
CA THR A 218 -2.56 7.47 -5.01
C THR A 218 -3.91 7.44 -5.72
N LYS A 219 -4.64 8.55 -5.72
CA LYS A 219 -5.96 8.62 -6.38
C LYS A 219 -5.89 8.39 -7.88
N ASP A 220 -4.84 8.92 -8.54
CA ASP A 220 -4.66 8.78 -9.98
C ASP A 220 -4.30 7.34 -10.36
N VAL A 221 -3.43 6.70 -9.57
CA VAL A 221 -3.07 5.27 -9.75
C VAL A 221 -4.29 4.36 -9.55
N PHE A 222 -5.17 4.68 -8.60
CA PHE A 222 -6.42 3.93 -8.42
C PHE A 222 -7.43 4.19 -9.52
N ALA A 223 -7.52 5.40 -10.06
CA ALA A 223 -8.42 5.74 -11.16
C ALA A 223 -7.96 5.11 -12.48
N ALA A 224 -6.66 5.21 -12.81
CA ALA A 224 -6.07 4.73 -14.06
C ALA A 224 -4.77 3.93 -13.80
N PRO A 225 -4.88 2.66 -13.41
CA PRO A 225 -3.70 1.85 -12.99
C PRO A 225 -2.72 1.48 -14.10
N ARG A 226 -3.08 1.66 -15.37
CA ARG A 226 -2.25 1.51 -16.59
C ARG A 226 -1.66 0.11 -16.86
N THR A 227 -1.39 -0.72 -15.84
CA THR A 227 -0.87 -2.09 -16.01
C THR A 227 -1.83 -3.12 -15.41
N LYS A 228 -1.76 -4.37 -15.90
CA LYS A 228 -2.57 -5.47 -15.35
C LYS A 228 -2.30 -5.70 -13.87
N ALA A 229 -1.03 -5.64 -13.47
CA ALA A 229 -0.63 -5.83 -12.07
C ALA A 229 -1.18 -4.71 -11.18
N ALA A 230 -1.08 -3.46 -11.61
CA ALA A 230 -1.62 -2.31 -10.88
C ALA A 230 -3.16 -2.37 -10.81
N ALA A 231 -3.85 -2.73 -11.89
CA ALA A 231 -5.29 -2.91 -11.90
C ALA A 231 -5.75 -3.97 -10.91
N ALA A 232 -5.07 -5.13 -10.88
CA ALA A 232 -5.38 -6.21 -9.94
C ALA A 232 -5.16 -5.79 -8.48
N LEU A 233 -4.02 -5.17 -8.18
CA LEU A 233 -3.66 -4.72 -6.83
C LEU A 233 -4.55 -3.58 -6.33
N THR A 234 -5.02 -2.70 -7.21
CA THR A 234 -6.01 -1.66 -6.87
C THR A 234 -7.46 -2.16 -6.84
N GLY A 235 -7.67 -3.47 -7.01
CA GLY A 235 -8.96 -4.13 -6.77
C GLY A 235 -9.83 -4.34 -8.01
N CYS A 236 -9.33 -4.17 -9.22
CA CYS A 236 -10.03 -4.60 -10.43
C CYS A 236 -10.10 -6.13 -10.46
N LYS A 237 -11.31 -6.68 -10.55
CA LYS A 237 -11.55 -8.13 -10.55
C LYS A 237 -11.69 -8.70 -11.97
N ASN A 238 -12.20 -7.89 -12.88
CA ASN A 238 -12.47 -8.30 -14.25
C ASN A 238 -11.35 -7.75 -15.15
N ILE A 239 -10.30 -8.53 -15.35
CA ILE A 239 -9.16 -8.17 -16.21
C ILE A 239 -9.01 -9.25 -17.26
N ILE A 240 -9.03 -8.88 -18.54
CA ILE A 240 -8.93 -9.81 -19.65
C ILE A 240 -8.12 -9.21 -20.80
N ALA A 241 -7.52 -10.07 -21.62
CA ALA A 241 -6.83 -9.66 -22.84
C ALA A 241 -7.78 -8.95 -23.81
N ALA A 242 -7.34 -7.87 -24.39
CA ALA A 242 -8.10 -7.07 -25.33
C ALA A 242 -7.18 -6.51 -26.42
N ALA A 243 -7.75 -6.12 -27.53
CA ALA A 243 -7.05 -5.51 -28.65
C ALA A 243 -7.82 -4.28 -29.17
N LYS A 244 -7.10 -3.31 -29.72
CA LYS A 244 -7.68 -2.18 -30.43
C LYS A 244 -8.42 -2.69 -31.66
N ALA A 245 -9.70 -2.31 -31.80
CA ALA A 245 -10.52 -2.60 -33.00
C ALA A 245 -10.74 -1.36 -33.85
N GLY A 246 -10.63 -0.19 -33.28
CA GLY A 246 -10.77 1.12 -33.91
C GLY A 246 -10.29 2.20 -32.95
N ASP A 247 -10.31 3.47 -33.37
CA ASP A 247 -9.83 4.58 -32.53
C ASP A 247 -10.61 4.73 -31.23
N HIS A 248 -11.85 4.29 -31.20
CA HIS A 248 -12.73 4.31 -30.03
C HIS A 248 -13.37 2.94 -29.78
N GLU A 249 -12.75 1.86 -30.21
CA GLU A 249 -13.29 0.50 -30.07
C GLU A 249 -12.23 -0.47 -29.56
N VAL A 250 -12.63 -1.24 -28.55
CA VAL A 250 -11.81 -2.27 -27.89
C VAL A 250 -12.50 -3.62 -28.06
N ASN A 251 -11.88 -4.50 -28.82
CA ASN A 251 -12.33 -5.89 -28.95
C ASN A 251 -11.83 -6.72 -27.77
N VAL A 252 -12.73 -7.47 -27.15
CA VAL A 252 -12.46 -8.38 -26.03
C VAL A 252 -12.90 -9.80 -26.43
N PRO A 253 -12.05 -10.54 -27.15
CA PRO A 253 -12.43 -11.83 -27.72
C PRO A 253 -12.89 -12.84 -26.67
N GLY A 254 -12.22 -12.86 -25.50
CA GLY A 254 -12.59 -13.76 -24.41
C GLY A 254 -13.99 -13.52 -23.83
N TRP A 255 -14.50 -12.28 -23.89
CA TRP A 255 -15.86 -11.95 -23.47
C TRP A 255 -16.86 -11.93 -24.65
N GLY A 256 -16.40 -12.05 -25.90
CA GLY A 256 -17.25 -12.00 -27.10
C GLY A 256 -17.88 -10.63 -27.34
N VAL A 257 -17.25 -9.55 -26.87
CA VAL A 257 -17.81 -8.18 -26.94
C VAL A 257 -16.81 -7.19 -27.49
N THR A 258 -17.32 -6.09 -28.05
CA THR A 258 -16.54 -4.91 -28.43
C THR A 258 -17.07 -3.70 -27.67
N PHE A 259 -16.24 -3.11 -26.81
CA PHE A 259 -16.57 -1.89 -26.07
C PHE A 259 -16.28 -0.66 -26.90
N ARG A 260 -17.11 0.36 -26.73
CA ARG A 260 -16.88 1.73 -27.24
C ARG A 260 -16.35 2.61 -26.12
N THR A 261 -15.23 3.31 -26.39
CA THR A 261 -14.57 4.22 -25.43
C THR A 261 -14.85 5.68 -25.78
N GLU A 262 -14.76 6.56 -24.78
CA GLU A 262 -14.80 8.01 -24.98
C GLU A 262 -13.46 8.54 -25.45
N GLU A 263 -12.39 8.04 -24.83
CA GLU A 263 -11.02 8.38 -25.19
C GLU A 263 -10.52 7.47 -26.34
N ALA A 264 -9.58 7.99 -27.08
CA ALA A 264 -8.92 7.22 -28.14
C ALA A 264 -8.11 6.06 -27.55
N VAL A 265 -8.21 4.91 -28.18
CA VAL A 265 -7.52 3.68 -27.78
C VAL A 265 -6.08 3.69 -28.27
N GLY A 266 -5.12 3.54 -27.35
CA GLY A 266 -3.69 3.42 -27.70
C GLY A 266 -3.38 2.13 -28.47
N ASP A 267 -2.32 2.18 -29.29
CA ASP A 267 -1.89 1.02 -30.08
C ASP A 267 -1.22 -0.06 -29.22
N ASP A 268 -0.80 0.29 -28.01
CA ASP A 268 -0.17 -0.59 -27.01
C ASP A 268 -1.19 -1.33 -26.12
N LEU A 269 -2.50 -1.20 -26.41
CA LEU A 269 -3.54 -1.88 -25.66
C LEU A 269 -3.35 -3.40 -25.66
N CYS A 270 -3.24 -4.00 -24.48
CA CYS A 270 -3.10 -5.46 -24.34
C CYS A 270 -4.15 -6.10 -23.43
N ALA A 271 -4.90 -5.29 -22.68
CA ALA A 271 -5.96 -5.76 -21.79
C ALA A 271 -6.97 -4.67 -21.47
N VAL A 272 -8.16 -5.09 -21.07
CA VAL A 272 -9.17 -4.24 -20.46
C VAL A 272 -9.44 -4.69 -19.03
N GLY A 273 -9.66 -3.72 -18.16
CA GLY A 273 -10.06 -3.95 -16.78
C GLY A 273 -11.36 -3.23 -16.45
N VAL A 274 -12.39 -3.96 -16.03
CA VAL A 274 -13.65 -3.39 -15.59
C VAL A 274 -13.84 -3.61 -14.10
N ARG A 275 -14.02 -2.53 -13.33
CA ARG A 275 -14.28 -2.66 -11.90
C ARG A 275 -15.64 -3.27 -11.65
N ALA A 276 -15.73 -4.18 -10.69
CA ALA A 276 -16.96 -4.92 -10.41
C ALA A 276 -18.17 -4.03 -10.03
N HIS A 277 -17.94 -2.83 -9.53
CA HIS A 277 -18.98 -1.87 -9.18
C HIS A 277 -19.29 -0.83 -10.29
N ALA A 278 -18.59 -0.91 -11.42
CA ALA A 278 -18.76 0.05 -12.52
C ALA A 278 -19.94 -0.29 -13.46
N PHE A 279 -20.41 -1.53 -13.43
CA PHE A 279 -21.54 -1.96 -14.27
C PHE A 279 -22.83 -1.25 -13.91
N LYS A 280 -23.60 -0.89 -14.93
CA LYS A 280 -24.89 -0.19 -14.80
C LYS A 280 -25.99 -0.90 -15.58
N ILE A 281 -27.20 -0.91 -15.02
CA ILE A 281 -28.37 -1.57 -15.63
C ILE A 281 -28.96 -0.70 -16.75
N ASP A 282 -28.98 0.61 -16.55
CA ASP A 282 -29.68 1.57 -17.42
C ASP A 282 -28.75 2.20 -18.48
N GLU A 283 -27.55 1.66 -18.66
CA GLU A 283 -26.59 2.14 -19.65
C GLU A 283 -26.89 1.46 -21.01
N GLU A 284 -27.25 2.22 -22.03
CA GLU A 284 -27.44 1.68 -23.39
C GLU A 284 -26.09 1.44 -24.09
N ARG A 285 -25.11 2.26 -23.79
CA ARG A 285 -23.76 2.15 -24.34
C ARG A 285 -23.02 0.96 -23.70
N ASN A 286 -22.47 0.11 -24.53
CA ASN A 286 -21.77 -1.12 -24.10
C ASN A 286 -22.66 -2.14 -23.35
N ALA A 287 -23.98 -2.06 -23.50
CA ALA A 287 -24.89 -3.03 -22.90
C ALA A 287 -24.98 -4.31 -23.73
N PHE A 288 -24.56 -5.43 -23.15
CA PHE A 288 -24.54 -6.74 -23.80
C PHE A 288 -25.43 -7.73 -23.06
N ASN A 289 -26.00 -8.68 -23.79
CA ASN A 289 -26.79 -9.76 -23.23
C ASN A 289 -25.93 -10.63 -22.32
N LEU A 290 -26.47 -11.01 -21.16
CA LEU A 290 -25.75 -11.78 -20.17
C LEU A 290 -26.58 -12.92 -19.60
N ARG A 291 -25.89 -13.87 -18.99
CA ARG A 291 -26.47 -14.93 -18.19
C ARG A 291 -25.81 -14.93 -16.79
N ILE A 292 -26.63 -14.82 -15.76
CA ILE A 292 -26.18 -14.97 -14.37
C ILE A 292 -25.79 -16.43 -14.12
N VAL A 293 -24.63 -16.63 -13.53
CA VAL A 293 -24.08 -17.93 -13.20
C VAL A 293 -24.17 -18.21 -11.69
N GLU A 294 -23.93 -17.20 -10.89
CA GLU A 294 -23.89 -17.34 -9.43
C GLU A 294 -24.27 -16.03 -8.74
N GLU A 295 -25.05 -16.14 -7.67
CA GLU A 295 -25.38 -15.03 -6.79
C GLU A 295 -24.80 -15.29 -5.40
N ILE A 296 -24.06 -14.33 -4.85
CA ILE A 296 -23.44 -14.42 -3.53
C ILE A 296 -23.92 -13.23 -2.70
N GLU A 297 -24.63 -13.51 -1.63
CA GLU A 297 -25.01 -12.50 -0.66
C GLU A 297 -23.84 -12.26 0.32
N GLN A 298 -23.47 -11.00 0.50
CA GLN A 298 -22.52 -10.54 1.52
C GLN A 298 -23.22 -9.62 2.52
N PRO A 299 -22.63 -9.30 3.68
CA PRO A 299 -23.32 -8.50 4.70
C PRO A 299 -23.89 -7.18 4.20
N PHE A 300 -23.20 -6.48 3.29
CA PHE A 300 -23.59 -5.14 2.81
C PHE A 300 -23.76 -5.03 1.30
N GLU A 301 -23.41 -6.06 0.54
CA GLU A 301 -23.43 -6.05 -0.91
C GLU A 301 -23.88 -7.39 -1.50
N TRP A 302 -24.28 -7.37 -2.75
CA TRP A 302 -24.44 -8.54 -3.60
C TRP A 302 -23.27 -8.65 -4.56
N VAL A 303 -22.83 -9.86 -4.79
CA VAL A 303 -21.84 -10.22 -5.81
C VAL A 303 -22.51 -11.16 -6.78
N LEU A 304 -22.68 -10.71 -8.01
CA LEU A 304 -23.15 -11.56 -9.11
C LEU A 304 -21.95 -11.95 -9.96
N LYS A 305 -21.88 -13.23 -10.32
CA LYS A 305 -21.01 -13.71 -11.37
C LYS A 305 -21.84 -14.01 -12.61
N PHE A 306 -21.44 -13.46 -13.73
CA PHE A 306 -22.16 -13.62 -14.98
C PHE A 306 -21.20 -13.88 -16.14
N ARG A 307 -21.78 -14.25 -17.29
CA ARG A 307 -21.12 -14.36 -18.59
C ARG A 307 -21.91 -13.59 -19.61
N TYR A 308 -21.24 -12.92 -20.54
CA TYR A 308 -21.89 -12.43 -21.74
C TYR A 308 -22.29 -13.60 -22.65
N SER A 309 -23.33 -13.41 -23.47
CA SER A 309 -23.91 -14.48 -24.30
C SER A 309 -22.88 -15.12 -25.24
N ASP A 310 -21.99 -14.32 -25.82
CA ASP A 310 -20.97 -14.75 -26.78
C ASP A 310 -19.59 -15.00 -26.13
N GLN A 311 -19.54 -15.07 -24.79
CA GLN A 311 -18.30 -15.29 -24.03
C GLN A 311 -17.73 -16.68 -24.32
N GLN A 312 -16.42 -16.74 -24.65
CA GLN A 312 -15.71 -17.98 -24.91
C GLN A 312 -15.73 -18.94 -23.72
N GLU A 313 -15.91 -20.24 -23.97
CA GLU A 313 -15.82 -21.28 -22.95
C GLU A 313 -14.43 -21.27 -22.30
N GLY A 314 -14.40 -21.55 -20.98
CA GLY A 314 -13.16 -21.56 -20.19
C GLY A 314 -12.65 -20.18 -19.72
N THR A 315 -13.25 -19.07 -20.18
CA THR A 315 -12.91 -17.76 -19.61
C THR A 315 -13.55 -17.57 -18.23
N GLN A 316 -12.87 -16.77 -17.39
CA GLN A 316 -13.36 -16.47 -16.05
C GLN A 316 -14.70 -15.72 -16.11
N HIS A 317 -15.58 -16.00 -15.13
CA HIS A 317 -16.82 -15.27 -14.95
C HIS A 317 -16.55 -13.81 -14.61
N ILE A 318 -17.43 -12.92 -15.09
CA ILE A 318 -17.36 -11.49 -14.83
C ILE A 318 -18.06 -11.21 -13.50
N TRP A 319 -17.42 -10.40 -12.65
CA TRP A 319 -17.92 -10.04 -11.34
C TRP A 319 -18.62 -8.69 -11.40
N TRP A 320 -19.85 -8.65 -10.92
CA TRP A 320 -20.60 -7.42 -10.70
C TRP A 320 -20.96 -7.28 -9.23
N ARG A 321 -20.67 -6.11 -8.63
CA ARG A 321 -20.96 -5.81 -7.23
C ARG A 321 -21.81 -4.59 -7.09
N PHE A 322 -22.79 -4.65 -6.19
CA PHE A 322 -23.65 -3.53 -5.86
C PHE A 322 -24.15 -3.64 -4.43
N ALA A 323 -24.48 -2.48 -3.80
CA ALA A 323 -24.99 -2.42 -2.45
C ALA A 323 -26.38 -3.10 -2.36
N LYS A 324 -26.70 -3.65 -1.17
CA LYS A 324 -27.96 -4.40 -0.97
C LYS A 324 -29.22 -3.61 -1.32
N ASP A 325 -29.22 -2.32 -1.00
CA ASP A 325 -30.31 -1.37 -1.29
C ASP A 325 -30.48 -1.06 -2.80
N ARG A 326 -29.48 -1.42 -3.60
CA ARG A 326 -29.50 -1.24 -5.07
C ARG A 326 -29.79 -2.54 -5.83
N ARG A 327 -30.25 -3.59 -5.15
CA ARG A 327 -30.61 -4.82 -5.83
C ARG A 327 -31.82 -4.56 -6.73
N PRO A 328 -31.71 -4.85 -8.04
CA PRO A 328 -32.85 -4.72 -8.95
C PRO A 328 -33.96 -5.72 -8.58
N ALA A 329 -35.20 -5.34 -8.79
CA ALA A 329 -36.38 -6.21 -8.52
C ALA A 329 -36.33 -7.49 -9.38
N ALA A 330 -35.82 -7.38 -10.60
CA ALA A 330 -35.50 -8.53 -11.48
C ALA A 330 -34.06 -8.37 -11.97
N LEU A 331 -33.36 -9.49 -12.08
CA LEU A 331 -31.98 -9.48 -12.60
C LEU A 331 -32.01 -9.09 -14.07
N PRO A 332 -31.08 -8.20 -14.51
CA PRO A 332 -31.09 -7.71 -15.89
C PRO A 332 -30.67 -8.81 -16.87
N GLU A 333 -31.25 -8.79 -18.04
CA GLU A 333 -30.81 -9.60 -19.19
C GLU A 333 -29.67 -8.92 -19.96
N ARG A 334 -29.46 -7.61 -19.75
CA ARG A 334 -28.38 -6.80 -20.35
C ARG A 334 -27.72 -5.93 -19.31
N LEU A 335 -26.42 -5.74 -19.46
CA LEU A 335 -25.60 -4.92 -18.54
C LEU A 335 -24.49 -4.21 -19.33
N GLY A 336 -24.32 -2.91 -19.06
CA GLY A 336 -23.30 -2.06 -19.64
C GLY A 336 -22.26 -1.58 -18.62
#